data_eaea4133c0fa3751286d96ceaa2d8777
#
_entry.id   eaea4133c0fa3751286d96ceaa2d8777
#
_cell.length_a   1.000
_cell.length_b   1.000
_cell.length_c   1.000
_cell.angle_alpha   90.00
_cell.angle_beta   90.00
_cell.angle_gamma   90.00
#
_symmetry.space_group_name_H-M   'P 1'
#
loop_
_entity.id
_entity.type
_entity.pdbx_description
1 polymer ?
#
loop_
_entity_poly.entity_id
_entity_poly.type
_entity_poly.pdbx_seq_one_letter_code
_entity_poly.pdbx_strand_id
1 'polypeptide(L)'
;MKKILLTLCFAAAAIGAQAAAPCTPVGLRCEHLETPLGIDAPAPRLGWRLDDSRSGALQRAYRVVVGRDSAAVAAGCGDVWDSGRTDSDGMLVRYAGPKLDPFTRYYWAVTVWDKDYARSSSGVAAFETGMMGAGNWQGCWISDHHDINHK
;
A
#
# COMPACT_ATOMS: atom_id res chain seq x y z
N MET A 1 47.00 -20.50 50.51
CA MET A 1 47.11 -20.34 49.08
C MET A 1 45.70 -20.54 48.49
N LYS A 2 44.96 -19.45 48.18
CA LYS A 2 43.60 -19.48 47.61
C LYS A 2 43.71 -19.39 46.08
N LYS A 3 43.28 -20.43 45.35
CA LYS A 3 43.23 -20.44 43.92
C LYS A 3 41.91 -19.75 43.49
N ILE A 4 42.02 -18.61 42.84
CA ILE A 4 40.89 -17.88 42.22
C ILE A 4 40.68 -18.49 40.83
N LEU A 5 39.55 -19.15 40.64
CA LEU A 5 39.12 -19.68 39.35
C LEU A 5 38.36 -18.58 38.60
N LEU A 6 38.98 -18.01 37.56
CA LEU A 6 38.39 -16.99 36.72
C LEU A 6 37.56 -17.68 35.64
N THR A 7 36.24 -17.70 35.80
CA THR A 7 35.31 -18.23 34.78
C THR A 7 35.07 -17.16 33.74
N LEU A 8 35.62 -17.37 32.54
CA LEU A 8 35.41 -16.48 31.39
C LEU A 8 34.07 -16.85 30.72
N CYS A 9 33.01 -16.07 30.95
CA CYS A 9 31.74 -16.20 30.19
C CYS A 9 31.91 -15.60 28.79
N PHE A 10 32.01 -16.49 27.79
CA PHE A 10 31.89 -16.09 26.40
C PHE A 10 30.39 -15.86 26.07
N ALA A 11 29.95 -14.61 26.01
CA ALA A 11 28.65 -14.24 25.44
C ALA A 11 28.79 -14.28 23.91
N ALA A 12 28.33 -15.36 23.29
CA ALA A 12 28.17 -15.43 21.84
C ALA A 12 26.97 -14.54 21.44
N ALA A 13 27.25 -13.34 20.94
CA ALA A 13 26.25 -12.53 20.28
C ALA A 13 25.90 -13.22 18.94
N ALA A 14 24.77 -13.90 18.89
CA ALA A 14 24.18 -14.37 17.64
C ALA A 14 23.73 -13.14 16.85
N ILE A 15 24.55 -12.71 15.89
CA ILE A 15 24.13 -11.77 14.84
C ILE A 15 23.17 -12.56 13.96
N GLY A 16 21.87 -12.45 14.26
CA GLY A 16 20.82 -12.96 13.38
C GLY A 16 20.88 -12.18 12.06
N ALA A 17 21.43 -12.78 11.02
CA ALA A 17 21.25 -12.28 9.66
C ALA A 17 19.74 -12.28 9.38
N GLN A 18 19.12 -11.12 9.40
CA GLN A 18 17.74 -10.93 8.99
C GLN A 18 17.72 -11.16 7.47
N ALA A 19 17.40 -12.36 7.06
CA ALA A 19 17.19 -12.64 5.66
C ALA A 19 16.09 -11.71 5.16
N ALA A 20 16.35 -10.98 4.06
CA ALA A 20 15.34 -10.16 3.41
C ALA A 20 14.08 -11.02 3.21
N ALA A 21 12.94 -10.51 3.63
CA ALA A 21 11.68 -11.24 3.52
C ALA A 21 11.45 -11.55 2.04
N PRO A 22 11.32 -12.82 1.66
CA PRO A 22 11.06 -13.18 0.27
C PRO A 22 9.69 -12.65 -0.17
N CYS A 23 9.50 -12.48 -1.46
CA CYS A 23 8.23 -12.07 -2.08
C CYS A 23 7.76 -10.67 -1.60
N THR A 24 8.65 -9.68 -1.61
CA THR A 24 8.32 -8.33 -1.15
C THR A 24 7.44 -7.61 -2.17
N PRO A 25 6.25 -7.11 -1.78
CA PRO A 25 5.41 -6.32 -2.68
C PRO A 25 6.00 -4.92 -2.88
N VAL A 26 6.21 -4.53 -4.14
CA VAL A 26 6.83 -3.27 -4.57
C VAL A 26 6.07 -2.64 -5.74
N GLY A 27 6.40 -1.40 -6.08
CA GLY A 27 5.84 -0.71 -7.24
C GLY A 27 4.32 -0.58 -7.17
N LEU A 28 3.82 -0.17 -6.01
CA LEU A 28 2.40 0.02 -5.75
C LEU A 28 1.82 1.09 -6.68
N ARG A 29 0.69 0.79 -7.31
CA ARG A 29 -0.01 1.69 -8.25
C ARG A 29 -1.50 1.71 -8.01
N CYS A 30 -2.07 2.90 -8.10
CA CYS A 30 -3.52 3.10 -8.16
C CYS A 30 -3.89 3.54 -9.57
N GLU A 31 -4.83 2.85 -10.23
CA GLU A 31 -5.20 3.06 -11.64
C GLU A 31 -3.97 3.09 -12.58
N HIS A 32 -3.01 2.20 -12.33
CA HIS A 32 -1.73 2.07 -13.05
C HIS A 32 -0.74 3.25 -12.86
N LEU A 33 -1.05 4.23 -12.02
CA LEU A 33 -0.22 5.40 -11.74
C LEU A 33 0.41 5.31 -10.35
N GLU A 34 1.59 5.88 -10.19
CA GLU A 34 2.26 6.05 -8.90
C GLU A 34 1.78 7.35 -8.25
N THR A 35 1.22 7.26 -7.06
CA THR A 35 0.70 8.40 -6.28
C THR A 35 -0.18 9.35 -7.10
N PRO A 36 -1.23 8.86 -7.78
CA PRO A 36 -2.05 9.70 -8.63
C PRO A 36 -2.86 10.73 -7.83
N LEU A 37 -3.10 11.87 -8.45
CA LEU A 37 -4.01 12.91 -7.99
C LEU A 37 -5.27 12.92 -8.86
N GLY A 38 -6.43 13.20 -8.26
CA GLY A 38 -7.67 13.40 -9.00
C GLY A 38 -8.31 12.11 -9.53
N ILE A 39 -8.23 11.01 -8.81
CA ILE A 39 -8.90 9.75 -9.20
C ILE A 39 -10.41 9.89 -8.96
N ASP A 40 -11.20 9.78 -10.03
CA ASP A 40 -12.68 9.83 -9.97
C ASP A 40 -13.33 8.43 -10.02
N ALA A 41 -12.53 7.38 -10.14
CA ALA A 41 -13.04 6.01 -10.12
C ALA A 41 -13.61 5.68 -8.73
N PRO A 42 -14.91 5.29 -8.61
CA PRO A 42 -15.52 5.00 -7.31
C PRO A 42 -14.94 3.74 -6.65
N ALA A 43 -14.35 2.86 -7.44
CA ALA A 43 -13.70 1.64 -7.00
C ALA A 43 -12.35 1.49 -7.72
N PRO A 44 -11.31 2.27 -7.34
CA PRO A 44 -10.04 2.28 -8.02
C PRO A 44 -9.34 0.92 -7.95
N ARG A 45 -8.53 0.63 -8.97
CA ARG A 45 -7.71 -0.57 -9.03
C ARG A 45 -6.38 -0.32 -8.35
N LEU A 46 -6.05 -1.17 -7.40
CA LEU A 46 -4.80 -1.17 -6.65
C LEU A 46 -3.95 -2.34 -7.12
N GLY A 47 -2.74 -2.07 -7.55
CA GLY A 47 -1.85 -3.07 -8.09
C GLY A 47 -0.44 -2.97 -7.51
N TRP A 48 0.29 -4.08 -7.53
CA TRP A 48 1.67 -4.16 -7.07
C TRP A 48 2.45 -5.16 -7.92
N ARG A 49 3.75 -5.26 -7.69
CA ARG A 49 4.63 -6.31 -8.22
C ARG A 49 5.29 -7.02 -7.07
N LEU A 50 5.78 -8.21 -7.31
CA LEU A 50 6.58 -8.96 -6.34
C LEU A 50 8.06 -8.81 -6.70
N ASP A 51 8.86 -8.47 -5.70
CA ASP A 51 10.32 -8.53 -5.77
C ASP A 51 10.78 -9.78 -5.03
N ASP A 52 11.18 -10.80 -5.78
CA ASP A 52 11.67 -12.06 -5.25
C ASP A 52 12.61 -12.70 -6.26
N SER A 53 13.86 -12.88 -5.88
CA SER A 53 14.90 -13.48 -6.71
C SER A 53 14.89 -15.02 -6.73
N ARG A 54 14.01 -15.65 -5.95
CA ARG A 54 13.92 -17.12 -5.88
C ARG A 54 13.23 -17.68 -7.12
N SER A 55 13.73 -18.81 -7.60
CA SER A 55 13.02 -19.55 -8.66
C SER A 55 11.67 -20.04 -8.16
N GLY A 56 10.61 -19.86 -8.98
CA GLY A 56 9.26 -20.26 -8.63
C GLY A 56 8.64 -19.41 -7.52
N ALA A 57 9.06 -18.14 -7.38
CA ALA A 57 8.40 -17.18 -6.51
C ALA A 57 6.92 -17.04 -6.89
N LEU A 58 6.03 -17.17 -5.91
CA LEU A 58 4.59 -17.13 -6.10
C LEU A 58 3.90 -16.54 -4.87
N GLN A 59 2.96 -15.63 -5.10
CA GLN A 59 2.02 -15.18 -4.09
C GLN A 59 0.90 -16.21 -3.93
N ARG A 60 0.54 -16.50 -2.68
CA ARG A 60 -0.59 -17.37 -2.32
C ARG A 60 -1.79 -16.57 -1.80
N ALA A 61 -1.51 -15.47 -1.13
CA ALA A 61 -2.55 -14.63 -0.56
C ALA A 61 -2.08 -13.19 -0.48
N TYR A 62 -3.03 -12.28 -0.39
CA TYR A 62 -2.78 -10.88 -0.08
C TYR A 62 -3.76 -10.35 0.95
N ARG A 63 -3.45 -9.19 1.53
CA ARG A 63 -4.34 -8.32 2.29
C ARG A 63 -4.00 -6.89 1.95
N VAL A 64 -4.98 -6.12 1.55
CA VAL A 64 -4.85 -4.67 1.28
C VAL A 64 -5.53 -3.91 2.40
N VAL A 65 -4.85 -2.89 2.91
CA VAL A 65 -5.42 -1.93 3.86
C VAL A 65 -5.39 -0.54 3.26
N VAL A 66 -6.47 0.22 3.44
CA VAL A 66 -6.62 1.60 3.00
C VAL A 66 -7.07 2.45 4.17
N GLY A 67 -6.46 3.61 4.33
CA GLY A 67 -6.75 4.51 5.44
C GLY A 67 -6.41 5.96 5.12
N ARG A 68 -6.75 6.85 6.06
CA ARG A 68 -6.46 8.30 5.99
C ARG A 68 -5.19 8.69 6.74
N ASP A 69 -4.67 7.80 7.58
CA ASP A 69 -3.42 7.98 8.32
C ASP A 69 -2.35 7.02 7.79
N SER A 70 -1.25 7.61 7.30
CA SER A 70 -0.13 6.84 6.74
C SER A 70 0.58 5.98 7.78
N ALA A 71 0.65 6.44 9.03
CA ALA A 71 1.31 5.70 10.11
C ALA A 71 0.47 4.49 10.54
N ALA A 72 -0.85 4.64 10.63
CA ALA A 72 -1.76 3.53 10.89
C ALA A 72 -1.71 2.49 9.77
N VAL A 73 -1.71 2.93 8.51
CA VAL A 73 -1.59 2.05 7.34
C VAL A 73 -0.24 1.32 7.34
N ALA A 74 0.86 2.00 7.66
CA ALA A 74 2.18 1.38 7.82
C ALA A 74 2.19 0.29 8.90
N ALA A 75 1.41 0.47 9.97
CA ALA A 75 1.21 -0.52 11.02
C ALA A 75 0.23 -1.65 10.63
N GLY A 76 -0.31 -1.62 9.40
CA GLY A 76 -1.27 -2.61 8.90
C GLY A 76 -2.72 -2.37 9.38
N CYS A 77 -3.04 -1.14 9.79
CA CYS A 77 -4.39 -0.72 10.20
C CYS A 77 -5.00 0.21 9.16
N GLY A 78 -6.07 -0.22 8.51
CA GLY A 78 -6.84 0.61 7.57
C GLY A 78 -8.18 1.01 8.20
N ASP A 79 -8.38 2.32 8.44
CA ASP A 79 -9.61 2.87 8.99
C ASP A 79 -10.72 3.02 7.94
N VAL A 80 -10.36 2.90 6.64
CA VAL A 80 -11.30 3.03 5.52
C VAL A 80 -11.68 1.67 4.95
N TRP A 81 -10.69 0.82 4.68
CA TRP A 81 -10.93 -0.52 4.13
C TRP A 81 -9.81 -1.48 4.49
N ASP A 82 -10.22 -2.68 4.79
CA ASP A 82 -9.35 -3.84 4.97
C ASP A 82 -9.96 -5.01 4.20
N SER A 83 -9.25 -5.52 3.20
CA SER A 83 -9.73 -6.63 2.38
C SER A 83 -9.82 -7.94 3.17
N GLY A 84 -9.22 -7.99 4.35
CA GLY A 84 -8.87 -9.25 4.99
C GLY A 84 -7.86 -10.04 4.17
N ARG A 85 -7.44 -11.18 4.69
CA ARG A 85 -6.61 -12.11 3.93
C ARG A 85 -7.44 -12.78 2.84
N THR A 86 -7.01 -12.62 1.60
CA THR A 86 -7.64 -13.21 0.41
C THR A 86 -6.65 -14.17 -0.24
N ASP A 87 -7.02 -15.44 -0.38
CA ASP A 87 -6.21 -16.45 -1.05
C ASP A 87 -6.31 -16.22 -2.57
N SER A 88 -5.24 -15.70 -3.16
CA SER A 88 -5.13 -15.38 -4.58
C SER A 88 -3.67 -15.08 -4.95
N ASP A 89 -3.30 -15.41 -6.17
CA ASP A 89 -2.03 -15.05 -6.80
C ASP A 89 -2.12 -13.71 -7.58
N GLY A 90 -3.31 -13.12 -7.66
CA GLY A 90 -3.55 -11.85 -8.33
C GLY A 90 -2.86 -10.68 -7.65
N MET A 91 -2.21 -9.83 -8.45
CA MET A 91 -1.51 -8.62 -8.01
C MET A 91 -2.24 -7.34 -8.43
N LEU A 92 -3.50 -7.44 -8.75
CA LEU A 92 -4.40 -6.34 -9.07
C LEU A 92 -5.74 -6.58 -8.40
N VAL A 93 -6.16 -5.67 -7.55
CA VAL A 93 -7.42 -5.76 -6.82
C VAL A 93 -8.23 -4.49 -7.01
N ARG A 94 -9.54 -4.63 -7.14
CA ARG A 94 -10.46 -3.50 -7.13
C ARG A 94 -10.82 -3.16 -5.69
N TYR A 95 -10.74 -1.87 -5.35
CA TYR A 95 -11.22 -1.38 -4.06
C TYR A 95 -12.68 -1.79 -3.84
N ALA A 96 -12.97 -2.36 -2.68
CA ALA A 96 -14.31 -2.85 -2.32
C ALA A 96 -14.75 -2.35 -0.93
N GLY A 97 -14.17 -1.26 -0.47
CA GLY A 97 -14.54 -0.59 0.78
C GLY A 97 -15.72 0.38 0.61
N PRO A 98 -16.03 1.16 1.66
CA PRO A 98 -17.03 2.22 1.60
C PRO A 98 -16.74 3.25 0.50
N LYS A 99 -17.76 4.03 0.12
CA LYS A 99 -17.60 5.11 -0.85
C LYS A 99 -16.48 6.05 -0.41
N LEU A 100 -15.58 6.35 -1.34
CA LEU A 100 -14.51 7.32 -1.14
C LEU A 100 -15.06 8.75 -1.16
N ASP A 101 -14.53 9.61 -0.30
CA ASP A 101 -14.88 11.02 -0.28
C ASP A 101 -14.16 11.79 -1.38
N PRO A 102 -14.75 12.87 -1.94
CA PRO A 102 -14.09 13.72 -2.93
C PRO A 102 -12.92 14.49 -2.29
N PHE A 103 -11.94 14.88 -3.14
CA PHE A 103 -10.78 15.72 -2.78
C PHE A 103 -10.03 15.22 -1.54
N THR A 104 -9.94 13.90 -1.37
CA THR A 104 -9.39 13.27 -0.17
C THR A 104 -8.19 12.42 -0.51
N ARG A 105 -7.12 12.56 0.27
CA ARG A 105 -5.93 11.71 0.17
C ARG A 105 -6.12 10.45 1.00
N TYR A 106 -5.83 9.31 0.37
CA TYR A 106 -5.84 7.99 0.98
C TYR A 106 -4.45 7.38 0.89
N TYR A 107 -4.11 6.61 1.91
CA TYR A 107 -2.90 5.82 2.00
C TYR A 107 -3.28 4.35 1.95
N TRP A 108 -2.41 3.52 1.39
CA TRP A 108 -2.65 2.10 1.33
C TRP A 108 -1.36 1.30 1.34
N ALA A 109 -1.46 0.07 1.79
CA ALA A 109 -0.38 -0.90 1.79
C ALA A 109 -0.92 -2.29 1.51
N VAL A 110 -0.04 -3.17 1.04
CA VAL A 110 -0.37 -4.56 0.82
C VAL A 110 0.56 -5.46 1.61
N THR A 111 -0.01 -6.48 2.22
CA THR A 111 0.71 -7.61 2.81
C THR A 111 0.48 -8.82 1.93
N VAL A 112 1.53 -9.55 1.59
CA VAL A 112 1.45 -10.78 0.79
C VAL A 112 1.96 -11.96 1.59
N TRP A 113 1.49 -13.14 1.23
CA TRP A 113 1.99 -14.44 1.68
C TRP A 113 2.51 -15.20 0.48
N ASP A 114 3.74 -15.67 0.56
CA ASP A 114 4.38 -16.42 -0.51
C ASP A 114 3.96 -17.90 -0.54
N LYS A 115 4.59 -18.68 -1.41
CA LYS A 115 4.34 -20.13 -1.54
C LYS A 115 4.58 -20.92 -0.27
N ASP A 116 5.43 -20.43 0.63
CA ASP A 116 5.78 -21.04 1.91
C ASP A 116 5.02 -20.37 3.09
N TYR A 117 4.04 -19.53 2.77
CA TYR A 117 3.26 -18.72 3.73
C TYR A 117 4.09 -17.73 4.54
N ALA A 118 5.31 -17.41 4.09
CA ALA A 118 6.07 -16.31 4.66
C ALA A 118 5.39 -14.98 4.31
N ARG A 119 5.27 -14.11 5.32
CA ARG A 119 4.58 -12.82 5.20
C ARG A 119 5.55 -11.70 4.90
N SER A 120 5.22 -10.83 3.96
CA SER A 120 5.93 -9.59 3.67
C SER A 120 4.93 -8.46 3.41
N SER A 121 5.31 -7.24 3.77
CA SER A 121 4.47 -6.06 3.59
C SER A 121 5.20 -5.01 2.75
N SER A 122 4.44 -4.27 1.95
CA SER A 122 4.95 -3.14 1.18
C SER A 122 5.26 -1.93 2.06
N GLY A 123 5.94 -0.94 1.47
CA GLY A 123 5.83 0.44 1.92
C GLY A 123 4.42 0.99 1.72
N VAL A 124 4.16 2.18 2.27
CA VAL A 124 2.89 2.88 2.10
C VAL A 124 2.91 3.65 0.78
N ALA A 125 1.85 3.50 -0.02
CA ALA A 125 1.56 4.32 -1.19
C ALA A 125 0.36 5.22 -0.92
N ALA A 126 0.16 6.22 -1.78
CA ALA A 126 -0.96 7.15 -1.65
C ALA A 126 -1.66 7.34 -3.00
N PHE A 127 -2.92 7.73 -2.93
CA PHE A 127 -3.67 8.30 -4.03
C PHE A 127 -4.61 9.39 -3.50
N GLU A 128 -5.05 10.27 -4.38
CA GLU A 128 -5.98 11.34 -4.03
C GLU A 128 -7.18 11.27 -4.96
N THR A 129 -8.37 11.35 -4.38
CA THR A 129 -9.61 11.40 -5.15
C THR A 129 -9.81 12.78 -5.77
N GLY A 130 -10.41 12.79 -6.95
CA GLY A 130 -10.88 14.01 -7.59
C GLY A 130 -12.24 14.46 -7.06
N MET A 131 -13.00 15.04 -7.93
CA MET A 131 -14.33 15.58 -7.60
C MET A 131 -15.37 14.49 -7.32
N MET A 132 -15.14 13.26 -7.77
CA MET A 132 -16.02 12.10 -7.59
C MET A 132 -17.48 12.31 -8.07
N GLY A 133 -17.70 13.31 -8.91
CA GLY A 133 -18.99 13.62 -9.53
C GLY A 133 -19.29 15.11 -9.59
N ALA A 134 -20.01 15.53 -10.63
CA ALA A 134 -20.31 16.94 -10.92
C ALA A 134 -21.05 17.67 -9.77
N GLY A 135 -21.84 16.95 -8.97
CA GLY A 135 -22.57 17.55 -7.82
C GLY A 135 -21.67 18.05 -6.69
N ASN A 136 -20.38 17.69 -6.68
CA ASN A 136 -19.40 18.18 -5.70
C ASN A 136 -18.71 19.47 -6.15
N TRP A 137 -19.04 20.00 -7.33
CA TRP A 137 -18.52 21.27 -7.81
C TRP A 137 -19.19 22.43 -7.10
N GLN A 138 -18.42 23.25 -6.40
CA GLN A 138 -18.90 24.41 -5.66
C GLN A 138 -18.41 25.75 -6.26
N GLY A 139 -17.69 25.71 -7.35
CA GLY A 139 -17.19 26.87 -8.06
C GLY A 139 -18.18 27.44 -9.08
N CYS A 140 -18.00 28.70 -9.45
CA CYS A 140 -18.63 29.27 -10.64
C CYS A 140 -17.58 29.43 -11.75
N TRP A 141 -18.04 29.38 -13.00
CA TRP A 141 -17.19 29.69 -14.15
C TRP A 141 -16.86 31.19 -14.14
N ILE A 142 -15.60 31.50 -14.28
CA ILE A 142 -15.13 32.86 -14.49
C ILE A 142 -14.89 33.00 -15.98
N SER A 143 -15.65 33.89 -16.65
CA SER A 143 -15.39 34.31 -18.01
C SER A 143 -15.12 35.80 -18.03
N ASP A 144 -14.26 36.27 -18.92
CA ASP A 144 -14.19 37.68 -19.25
C ASP A 144 -15.41 38.06 -20.12
N HIS A 145 -15.80 39.32 -20.12
CA HIS A 145 -16.92 39.84 -20.92
C HIS A 145 -16.58 39.95 -22.44
N HIS A 146 -15.41 39.39 -22.85
CA HIS A 146 -15.07 39.32 -24.27
C HIS A 146 -15.79 38.13 -24.88
N ASP A 147 -16.86 38.42 -25.58
CA ASP A 147 -17.54 37.47 -26.50
C ASP A 147 -16.51 37.04 -27.56
N ILE A 148 -15.89 35.88 -27.38
CA ILE A 148 -15.11 35.27 -28.45
C ILE A 148 -16.12 34.72 -29.46
N ASN A 149 -16.56 35.59 -30.39
CA ASN A 149 -17.36 35.19 -31.56
C ASN A 149 -16.53 34.23 -32.41
N HIS A 150 -16.66 32.97 -32.15
CA HIS A 150 -16.23 31.93 -33.08
C HIS A 150 -17.19 31.94 -34.29
N LYS A 151 -16.80 32.69 -35.33
CA LYS A 151 -17.39 32.54 -36.68
C LYS A 151 -16.83 31.27 -37.32
#